data_6d991b4c7319729153c5a2ed9e1139a0
#
_entry.id   6d991b4c7319729153c5a2ed9e1139a0
#
_cell.length_a   1.000
_cell.length_b   1.000
_cell.length_c   1.000
_cell.angle_alpha   90.00
_cell.angle_beta   90.00
_cell.angle_gamma   90.00
#
_symmetry.space_group_name_H-M   'P 1'
#
loop_
_entity.id
_entity.type
_entity.pdbx_description
1 polymer ?
#
loop_
_entity_poly.entity_id
_entity_poly.type
_entity_poly.pdbx_seq_one_letter_code
_entity_poly.pdbx_strand_id
1 'polypeptide(L)'
;MMDNYSEQIVKKRVNPAKFTFLILYFVFAFIFILLTVYLSQFFDWMIPLALLIIGFGCYGGWYLWSHKGIEYEYIVVQGEMTVDKIIGMKKRKRMLKFDVKSVDMLGKLSEKPADFDEKQFKDCVYHATDYTESENTYYAALHDIYSKKHCLLYFCLLYTSPSPRDTR
;
A
#
# COMPACT_ATOMS: atom_id res chain seq x y z
N MET A 1 11.53 14.62 30.81
CA MET A 1 10.30 14.30 30.05
C MET A 1 10.73 13.29 28.99
N MET A 2 10.31 12.03 29.10
CA MET A 2 10.57 11.07 28.05
C MET A 2 9.58 11.37 26.93
N ASP A 3 10.10 11.83 25.80
CA ASP A 3 9.29 11.98 24.58
C ASP A 3 8.91 10.57 24.13
N ASN A 4 7.64 10.21 24.37
CA ASN A 4 7.08 8.96 23.86
C ASN A 4 6.92 9.09 22.33
N TYR A 5 8.03 8.86 21.64
CA TYR A 5 8.07 8.74 20.18
C TYR A 5 8.22 7.25 19.83
N SER A 6 7.32 6.77 19.02
CA SER A 6 7.38 5.43 18.43
C SER A 6 7.02 5.50 16.96
N GLU A 7 7.87 4.91 16.14
CA GLU A 7 7.68 4.82 14.69
C GLU A 7 7.75 3.37 14.25
N GLN A 8 6.78 2.96 13.43
CA GLN A 8 6.71 1.62 12.89
C GLN A 8 6.35 1.68 11.40
N ILE A 9 7.14 1.00 10.57
CA ILE A 9 6.90 0.89 9.14
C ILE A 9 6.45 -0.53 8.81
N VAL A 10 5.26 -0.64 8.22
CA VAL A 10 4.69 -1.91 7.76
C VAL A 10 4.69 -1.93 6.24
N LYS A 11 5.43 -2.88 5.65
CA LYS A 11 5.47 -3.07 4.20
C LYS A 11 4.29 -3.93 3.77
N LYS A 12 3.53 -3.42 2.82
CA LYS A 12 2.49 -4.21 2.17
C LYS A 12 3.13 -5.30 1.31
N ARG A 13 2.77 -6.57 1.54
CA ARG A 13 3.20 -7.67 0.69
C ARG A 13 2.73 -7.42 -0.74
N VAL A 14 3.64 -7.56 -1.69
CA VAL A 14 3.29 -7.47 -3.11
C VAL A 14 2.45 -8.70 -3.45
N ASN A 15 1.23 -8.47 -3.91
CA ASN A 15 0.37 -9.57 -4.33
C ASN A 15 1.07 -10.37 -5.45
N PRO A 16 1.29 -11.69 -5.29
CA PRO A 16 1.97 -12.51 -6.28
C PRO A 16 1.29 -12.46 -7.65
N ALA A 17 -0.04 -12.28 -7.70
CA ALA A 17 -0.76 -12.09 -8.94
C ALA A 17 -0.26 -10.88 -9.74
N LYS A 18 0.06 -9.75 -9.08
CA LYS A 18 0.61 -8.56 -9.76
C LYS A 18 1.98 -8.84 -10.38
N PHE A 19 2.78 -9.66 -9.73
CA PHE A 19 4.09 -10.07 -10.27
C PHE A 19 3.92 -10.98 -11.50
N THR A 20 2.98 -11.91 -11.45
CA THR A 20 2.64 -12.76 -12.59
C THR A 20 2.13 -11.95 -13.78
N PHE A 21 1.23 -10.98 -13.55
CA PHE A 21 0.78 -10.07 -14.60
C PHE A 21 1.92 -9.26 -15.22
N LEU A 22 2.89 -8.84 -14.42
CA LEU A 22 4.06 -8.12 -14.94
C LEU A 22 4.91 -9.01 -15.87
N ILE A 23 5.18 -10.25 -15.46
CA ILE A 23 5.92 -11.21 -16.29
C ILE A 23 5.16 -11.44 -17.60
N LEU A 24 3.86 -11.70 -17.51
CA LEU A 24 3.02 -11.92 -18.68
C LEU A 24 3.04 -10.71 -19.64
N TYR A 25 2.97 -9.49 -19.08
CA TYR A 25 3.09 -8.26 -19.86
C TYR A 25 4.41 -8.20 -20.66
N PHE A 26 5.55 -8.49 -20.04
CA PHE A 26 6.84 -8.49 -20.73
C PHE A 26 6.95 -9.59 -21.79
N VAL A 27 6.40 -10.77 -21.52
CA VAL A 27 6.37 -11.86 -22.51
C VAL A 27 5.53 -11.46 -23.73
N PHE A 28 4.34 -10.92 -23.51
CA PHE A 28 3.51 -10.42 -24.62
C PHE A 28 4.15 -9.29 -25.40
N ALA A 29 4.75 -8.33 -24.70
CA ALA A 29 5.44 -7.21 -25.36
C ALA A 29 6.61 -7.73 -26.23
N PHE A 30 7.36 -8.71 -25.72
CA PHE A 30 8.47 -9.32 -26.45
C PHE A 30 8.00 -10.06 -27.73
N ILE A 31 6.95 -10.89 -27.62
CA ILE A 31 6.36 -11.59 -28.78
C ILE A 31 5.85 -10.57 -29.81
N PHE A 32 5.21 -9.50 -29.35
CA PHE A 32 4.67 -8.48 -30.25
C PHE A 32 5.76 -7.71 -30.99
N ILE A 33 6.89 -7.43 -30.34
CA ILE A 33 8.07 -6.83 -30.95
C ILE A 33 8.63 -7.76 -32.04
N LEU A 34 8.82 -9.05 -31.76
CA LEU A 34 9.30 -10.02 -32.73
C LEU A 34 8.39 -10.11 -33.95
N LEU A 35 7.07 -10.13 -33.73
CA LEU A 35 6.08 -10.16 -34.79
C LEU A 35 6.16 -8.89 -35.67
N THR A 36 6.30 -7.73 -35.05
CA THR A 36 6.38 -6.44 -35.77
C THR A 36 7.67 -6.35 -36.59
N VAL A 37 8.80 -6.82 -36.06
CA VAL A 37 10.07 -6.89 -36.78
C VAL A 37 9.98 -7.87 -37.96
N TYR A 38 9.31 -9.02 -37.77
CA TYR A 38 9.09 -9.96 -38.89
C TYR A 38 8.22 -9.33 -40.00
N LEU A 39 7.13 -8.64 -39.65
CA LEU A 39 6.23 -7.98 -40.60
C LEU A 39 6.90 -6.78 -41.28
N SER A 40 7.90 -6.14 -40.70
CA SER A 40 8.62 -5.02 -41.33
C SER A 40 9.40 -5.43 -42.58
N GLN A 41 9.63 -6.75 -42.78
CA GLN A 41 10.21 -7.25 -44.05
C GLN A 41 9.29 -7.09 -45.25
N PHE A 42 7.99 -6.96 -44.99
CA PHE A 42 6.97 -6.84 -46.05
C PHE A 42 6.42 -5.42 -46.16
N PHE A 43 6.50 -4.62 -45.10
CA PHE A 43 5.89 -3.29 -45.04
C PHE A 43 6.81 -2.30 -44.32
N ASP A 44 7.43 -1.36 -45.02
CA ASP A 44 8.37 -0.37 -44.46
C ASP A 44 7.78 0.51 -43.37
N TRP A 45 6.47 0.80 -43.40
CA TRP A 45 5.78 1.59 -42.38
C TRP A 45 5.65 0.90 -41.01
N MET A 46 5.97 -0.39 -40.91
CA MET A 46 5.99 -1.13 -39.67
C MET A 46 7.16 -0.74 -38.74
N ILE A 47 8.24 -0.17 -39.28
CA ILE A 47 9.41 0.25 -38.51
C ILE A 47 9.08 1.32 -37.48
N PRO A 48 8.43 2.47 -37.86
CA PRO A 48 8.04 3.47 -36.86
C PRO A 48 7.03 2.94 -35.83
N LEU A 49 6.16 2.01 -36.24
CA LEU A 49 5.23 1.36 -35.34
C LEU A 49 5.95 0.51 -34.28
N ALA A 50 6.99 -0.22 -34.67
CA ALA A 50 7.81 -1.00 -33.73
C ALA A 50 8.47 -0.11 -32.68
N LEU A 51 9.01 1.05 -33.07
CA LEU A 51 9.60 2.02 -32.14
C LEU A 51 8.58 2.56 -31.13
N LEU A 52 7.36 2.85 -31.57
CA LEU A 52 6.28 3.26 -30.67
C LEU A 52 5.95 2.16 -29.64
N ILE A 53 5.83 0.91 -30.09
CA ILE A 53 5.52 -0.23 -29.21
C ILE A 53 6.61 -0.43 -28.16
N ILE A 54 7.90 -0.34 -28.58
CA ILE A 54 9.04 -0.43 -27.65
C ILE A 54 8.95 0.70 -26.61
N GLY A 55 8.70 1.94 -27.04
CA GLY A 55 8.57 3.09 -26.15
C GLY A 55 7.46 2.91 -25.12
N PHE A 56 6.26 2.51 -25.54
CA PHE A 56 5.14 2.21 -24.65
C PHE A 56 5.43 1.02 -23.73
N GLY A 57 6.11 -0.02 -24.24
CA GLY A 57 6.52 -1.18 -23.45
C GLY A 57 7.48 -0.81 -22.32
N CYS A 58 8.50 -0.02 -22.62
CA CYS A 58 9.46 0.47 -21.63
C CYS A 58 8.78 1.39 -20.60
N TYR A 59 7.96 2.33 -21.03
CA TYR A 59 7.23 3.24 -20.14
C TYR A 59 6.25 2.49 -19.23
N GLY A 60 5.45 1.58 -19.80
CA GLY A 60 4.50 0.77 -19.03
C GLY A 60 5.20 -0.13 -18.02
N GLY A 61 6.30 -0.77 -18.39
CA GLY A 61 7.11 -1.58 -17.49
C GLY A 61 7.69 -0.76 -16.34
N TRP A 62 8.27 0.42 -16.63
CA TRP A 62 8.76 1.34 -15.61
C TRP A 62 7.65 1.84 -14.68
N TYR A 63 6.49 2.18 -15.21
CA TYR A 63 5.33 2.62 -14.44
C TYR A 63 4.84 1.53 -13.48
N LEU A 64 4.67 0.31 -13.96
CA LEU A 64 4.27 -0.84 -13.15
C LEU A 64 5.30 -1.16 -12.05
N TRP A 65 6.59 -1.06 -12.38
CA TRP A 65 7.68 -1.25 -11.42
C TRP A 65 7.69 -0.19 -10.32
N SER A 66 7.50 1.06 -10.69
CA SER A 66 7.55 2.20 -9.77
C SER A 66 6.43 2.19 -8.71
N HIS A 67 5.30 1.53 -9.01
CA HIS A 67 4.13 1.49 -8.12
C HIS A 67 4.03 0.22 -7.27
N LYS A 68 5.08 -0.62 -7.24
CA LYS A 68 5.04 -1.92 -6.53
C LYS A 68 5.08 -1.81 -5.01
N GLY A 69 5.70 -0.80 -4.46
CA GLY A 69 5.90 -0.67 -3.01
C GLY A 69 4.88 0.26 -2.39
N ILE A 70 3.95 -0.27 -1.60
CA ILE A 70 3.13 0.50 -0.67
C ILE A 70 3.62 0.15 0.73
N GLU A 71 4.00 1.15 1.49
CA GLU A 71 4.38 1.02 2.89
C GLU A 71 3.43 1.89 3.72
N TYR A 72 3.09 1.43 4.91
CA TYR A 72 2.33 2.21 5.88
C TYR A 72 3.25 2.53 7.03
N GLU A 73 3.30 3.79 7.40
CA GLU A 73 4.08 4.30 8.50
C GLU A 73 3.13 4.75 9.60
N TYR A 74 3.35 4.22 10.79
CA TYR A 74 2.63 4.59 12.01
C TYR A 74 3.57 5.38 12.89
N ILE A 75 3.22 6.62 13.22
CA ILE A 75 3.99 7.51 14.05
C ILE A 75 3.14 7.87 15.26
N VAL A 76 3.63 7.56 16.45
CA VAL A 76 2.98 7.94 17.70
C VAL A 76 3.85 8.98 18.41
N VAL A 77 3.29 10.15 18.65
CA VAL A 77 3.96 11.28 19.31
C VAL A 77 3.01 11.84 20.37
N GLN A 78 3.40 11.81 21.63
CA GLN A 78 2.66 12.42 22.75
C GLN A 78 1.18 12.00 22.85
N GLY A 79 0.86 10.78 22.41
CA GLY A 79 -0.51 10.26 22.42
C GLY A 79 -1.31 10.51 21.15
N GLU A 80 -0.77 11.27 20.18
CA GLU A 80 -1.35 11.38 18.86
C GLU A 80 -0.74 10.33 17.91
N MET A 81 -1.58 9.63 17.18
CA MET A 81 -1.16 8.67 16.16
C MET A 81 -1.42 9.22 14.77
N THR A 82 -0.38 9.16 13.94
CA THR A 82 -0.44 9.53 12.53
C THR A 82 -0.19 8.31 11.67
N VAL A 83 -1.02 8.11 10.65
CA VAL A 83 -0.87 7.02 9.68
C VAL A 83 -0.60 7.62 8.32
N ASP A 84 0.58 7.36 7.79
CA ASP A 84 1.02 7.82 6.49
C ASP A 84 1.16 6.64 5.52
N LYS A 85 0.76 6.84 4.27
CA LYS A 85 0.95 5.90 3.17
C LYS A 85 2.10 6.36 2.31
N ILE A 86 3.12 5.51 2.17
CA ILE A 86 4.28 5.74 1.33
C ILE A 86 4.13 4.91 0.05
N ILE A 87 4.17 5.57 -1.10
CA ILE A 87 4.03 4.92 -2.41
C ILE A 87 5.37 5.01 -3.15
N GLY A 88 5.94 3.84 -3.50
CA GLY A 88 7.17 3.75 -4.28
C GLY A 88 8.38 4.41 -3.63
N MET A 89 8.44 4.45 -2.29
CA MET A 89 9.51 5.10 -1.47
C MET A 89 9.69 6.62 -1.74
N LYS A 90 8.80 7.25 -2.52
CA LYS A 90 8.97 8.64 -2.96
C LYS A 90 7.83 9.56 -2.53
N LYS A 91 6.60 9.07 -2.53
CA LYS A 91 5.42 9.88 -2.23
C LYS A 91 4.82 9.46 -0.89
N ARG A 92 4.89 10.37 0.09
CA ARG A 92 4.21 10.23 1.37
C ARG A 92 2.85 10.93 1.27
N LYS A 93 1.79 10.22 1.61
CA LYS A 93 0.44 10.76 1.70
C LYS A 93 -0.12 10.48 3.08
N ARG A 94 -0.43 11.52 3.83
CA ARG A 94 -1.10 11.37 5.12
C ARG A 94 -2.50 10.81 4.90
N MET A 95 -2.83 9.77 5.63
CA MET A 95 -4.14 9.12 5.57
C MET A 95 -5.01 9.59 6.71
N LEU A 96 -4.49 9.58 7.93
CA LEU A 96 -5.27 9.75 9.14
C LEU A 96 -4.39 10.29 10.27
N LYS A 97 -4.98 11.15 11.13
CA LYS A 97 -4.37 11.58 12.39
C LYS A 97 -5.43 11.58 13.48
N PHE A 98 -5.17 10.96 14.63
CA PHE A 98 -6.09 10.88 15.74
C PHE A 98 -5.37 10.83 17.08
N ASP A 99 -6.08 11.21 18.15
CA ASP A 99 -5.62 11.02 19.52
C ASP A 99 -5.93 9.58 19.94
N VAL A 100 -4.94 8.85 20.46
CA VAL A 100 -5.10 7.47 20.93
C VAL A 100 -6.17 7.37 22.03
N LYS A 101 -6.37 8.44 22.81
CA LYS A 101 -7.40 8.50 23.85
C LYS A 101 -8.81 8.67 23.30
N SER A 102 -8.97 9.12 22.06
CA SER A 102 -10.26 9.32 21.39
C SER A 102 -10.69 8.12 20.54
N VAL A 103 -10.07 6.97 20.74
CA VAL A 103 -10.46 5.72 20.09
C VAL A 103 -11.67 5.16 20.80
N ASP A 104 -12.79 5.06 20.09
CA ASP A 104 -14.07 4.58 20.65
C ASP A 104 -14.06 3.06 20.83
N MET A 105 -13.50 2.34 19.86
CA MET A 105 -13.41 0.88 19.86
C MET A 105 -12.06 0.41 19.29
N LEU A 106 -11.45 -0.55 19.96
CA LEU A 106 -10.22 -1.20 19.51
C LEU A 106 -10.33 -2.71 19.76
N GLY A 107 -10.04 -3.51 18.75
CA GLY A 107 -10.07 -4.95 18.89
C GLY A 107 -9.28 -5.68 17.82
N LYS A 108 -9.06 -6.98 18.00
CA LYS A 108 -8.51 -7.84 16.96
C LYS A 108 -9.56 -8.12 15.88
N LEU A 109 -9.14 -8.20 14.65
CA LEU A 109 -10.03 -8.52 13.53
C LEU A 109 -10.67 -9.90 13.68
N SER A 110 -9.95 -10.87 14.26
CA SER A 110 -10.45 -12.22 14.54
C SER A 110 -11.56 -12.26 15.60
N GLU A 111 -11.62 -11.27 16.46
CA GLU A 111 -12.59 -11.18 17.56
C GLU A 111 -13.70 -10.16 17.27
N LYS A 112 -13.78 -9.71 16.02
CA LYS A 112 -14.78 -8.71 15.60
C LYS A 112 -16.19 -9.25 15.78
N PRO A 113 -17.08 -8.55 16.52
CA PRO A 113 -18.46 -8.98 16.71
C PRO A 113 -19.18 -9.11 15.35
N ALA A 114 -19.99 -10.18 15.19
CA ALA A 114 -20.78 -10.38 13.98
C ALA A 114 -21.78 -9.23 13.72
N ASP A 115 -22.22 -8.57 14.78
CA ASP A 115 -23.17 -7.44 14.73
C ASP A 115 -22.50 -6.09 14.46
N PHE A 116 -21.17 -6.06 14.23
CA PHE A 116 -20.46 -4.81 13.94
C PHE A 116 -20.87 -4.24 12.60
N ASP A 117 -21.66 -3.17 12.61
CA ASP A 117 -22.17 -2.53 11.40
C ASP A 117 -21.13 -1.60 10.78
N GLU A 118 -20.37 -2.14 9.80
CA GLU A 118 -19.41 -1.34 9.00
C GLU A 118 -20.08 -0.23 8.18
N LYS A 119 -21.41 -0.31 7.99
CA LYS A 119 -22.15 0.67 7.20
C LYS A 119 -22.16 2.05 7.84
N GLN A 120 -21.96 2.13 9.17
CA GLN A 120 -21.83 3.40 9.88
C GLN A 120 -20.59 4.19 9.47
N PHE A 121 -19.56 3.51 8.96
CA PHE A 121 -18.26 4.08 8.57
C PHE A 121 -18.06 4.20 7.05
N LYS A 122 -19.13 4.03 6.24
CA LYS A 122 -19.02 3.93 4.76
C LYS A 122 -18.19 5.01 4.10
N ASP A 123 -18.18 6.21 4.66
CA ASP A 123 -17.50 7.37 4.08
C ASP A 123 -16.03 7.49 4.50
N CYS A 124 -15.58 6.69 5.47
CA CYS A 124 -14.25 6.84 6.04
C CYS A 124 -13.69 5.50 6.55
N VAL A 125 -13.34 4.60 5.63
CA VAL A 125 -12.67 3.33 5.96
C VAL A 125 -11.25 3.37 5.42
N TYR A 126 -10.27 3.20 6.32
CA TYR A 126 -8.87 3.16 5.97
C TYR A 126 -8.29 1.76 6.17
N HIS A 127 -7.73 1.21 5.12
CA HIS A 127 -7.00 -0.05 5.15
C HIS A 127 -5.51 0.25 5.13
N ALA A 128 -4.89 0.27 6.30
CA ALA A 128 -3.45 0.48 6.45
C ALA A 128 -2.68 -0.83 6.63
N THR A 129 -3.32 -1.97 6.41
CA THR A 129 -2.73 -3.29 6.49
C THR A 129 -2.88 -4.06 5.19
N ASP A 130 -2.07 -5.10 5.02
CA ASP A 130 -2.30 -6.11 4.01
C ASP A 130 -3.42 -7.03 4.52
N TYR A 131 -4.57 -7.02 3.88
CA TYR A 131 -5.82 -7.69 4.29
C TYR A 131 -5.71 -9.21 4.40
N THR A 132 -4.60 -9.79 4.00
CA THR A 132 -4.36 -11.22 4.00
C THR A 132 -3.75 -11.67 5.33
N GLU A 133 -4.64 -12.16 6.26
CA GLU A 133 -4.30 -13.22 7.21
C GLU A 133 -3.18 -12.99 8.23
N SER A 134 -2.88 -11.77 8.66
CA SER A 134 -2.06 -11.68 9.85
C SER A 134 -2.96 -11.79 11.08
N GLU A 135 -2.71 -12.77 11.95
CA GLU A 135 -3.30 -12.91 13.28
C GLU A 135 -3.17 -11.62 14.12
N ASN A 136 -2.38 -10.68 13.65
CA ASN A 136 -2.05 -9.40 14.27
C ASN A 136 -2.74 -8.20 13.60
N THR A 137 -3.85 -8.42 12.89
CA THR A 137 -4.65 -7.30 12.34
C THR A 137 -5.65 -6.83 13.39
N TYR A 138 -5.64 -5.53 13.62
CA TYR A 138 -6.54 -4.83 14.54
C TYR A 138 -7.45 -3.89 13.77
N TYR A 139 -8.61 -3.61 14.36
CA TYR A 139 -9.50 -2.56 13.89
C TYR A 139 -9.68 -1.52 14.99
N ALA A 140 -9.81 -0.26 14.61
CA ALA A 140 -10.10 0.84 15.51
C ALA A 140 -11.17 1.74 14.90
N ALA A 141 -12.22 2.03 15.69
CA ALA A 141 -13.19 3.06 15.38
C ALA A 141 -12.76 4.34 16.11
N LEU A 142 -12.64 5.45 15.38
CA LEU A 142 -12.01 6.67 15.89
C LEU A 142 -12.51 7.91 15.14
N HIS A 143 -12.27 9.07 15.74
CA HIS A 143 -12.50 10.36 15.10
C HIS A 143 -11.21 10.90 14.48
N ASP A 144 -11.23 11.15 13.16
CA ASP A 144 -10.12 11.81 12.47
C ASP A 144 -10.09 13.31 12.77
N ILE A 145 -8.95 13.80 13.25
CA ILE A 145 -8.75 15.21 13.62
C ILE A 145 -8.91 16.14 12.41
N TYR A 146 -8.51 15.69 11.21
CA TYR A 146 -8.55 16.52 10.00
C TYR A 146 -9.92 16.54 9.34
N SER A 147 -10.51 15.38 9.10
CA SER A 147 -11.80 15.30 8.43
C SER A 147 -12.98 15.51 9.36
N LYS A 148 -12.77 15.46 10.69
CA LYS A 148 -13.80 15.47 11.72
C LYS A 148 -14.88 14.40 11.49
N LYS A 149 -14.51 13.31 10.82
CA LYS A 149 -15.39 12.18 10.52
C LYS A 149 -15.10 11.02 11.45
N HIS A 150 -16.12 10.22 11.69
CA HIS A 150 -15.99 8.95 12.38
C HIS A 150 -15.48 7.92 11.38
N CYS A 151 -14.30 7.37 11.64
CA CYS A 151 -13.55 6.55 10.69
C CYS A 151 -13.23 5.18 11.28
N LEU A 152 -13.19 4.20 10.39
CA LEU A 152 -12.73 2.86 10.72
C LEU A 152 -11.34 2.62 10.14
N LEU A 153 -10.39 2.32 11.00
CA LEU A 153 -9.00 2.01 10.63
C LEU A 153 -8.71 0.53 10.84
N TYR A 154 -8.21 -0.12 9.80
CA TYR A 154 -7.60 -1.46 9.90
C TYR A 154 -6.08 -1.32 9.85
N PHE A 155 -5.38 -1.85 10.85
CA PHE A 155 -3.93 -1.74 10.96
C PHE A 155 -3.31 -3.01 11.54
N CYS A 156 -2.01 -3.17 11.32
CA CYS A 156 -1.26 -4.31 11.82
C CYS A 156 -0.21 -3.81 12.83
N LEU A 157 -0.24 -4.33 14.03
CA LEU A 157 0.83 -4.14 15.00
C LEU A 157 1.83 -5.29 14.83
N LEU A 158 2.97 -4.98 14.24
CA LEU A 158 4.10 -5.89 14.28
C LEU A 158 4.68 -5.80 15.70
N TYR A 159 4.71 -6.90 16.41
CA TYR A 159 5.50 -7.03 17.62
C TYR A 159 6.97 -6.96 17.18
N THR A 160 7.54 -5.78 17.14
CA THR A 160 8.98 -5.64 16.93
C THR A 160 9.64 -6.05 18.24
N SER A 161 10.33 -7.19 18.23
CA SER A 161 11.46 -7.38 19.16
C SER A 161 12.28 -6.09 19.11
N PRO A 162 12.65 -5.51 20.25
CA PRO A 162 13.50 -4.33 20.27
C PRO A 162 14.71 -4.60 19.40
N SER A 163 14.94 -3.71 18.43
CA SER A 163 16.08 -3.83 17.54
C SER A 163 17.35 -3.88 18.42
N PRO A 164 18.35 -4.75 18.11
CA PRO A 164 19.61 -4.79 18.85
C PRO A 164 20.39 -3.47 18.86
N ARG A 165 19.89 -2.43 18.19
CA ARG A 165 20.48 -1.08 18.16
C ARG A 165 20.05 -0.19 19.33
N ASP A 166 18.99 -0.56 20.08
CA ASP A 166 18.51 0.25 21.21
C ASP A 166 19.17 -0.10 22.55
N THR A 167 20.19 -0.97 22.53
CA THR A 167 21.00 -1.30 23.72
C THR A 167 22.40 -0.69 23.63
N ARG A 168 22.48 0.64 23.45
CA ARG A 168 23.71 1.37 23.72
C ARG A 168 23.42 2.68 24.43
#